data_74050ea8492ffcb7b1ac3cfb255d176f
#
_entry.id   74050ea8492ffcb7b1ac3cfb255d176f
#
_cell.length_a   1.000
_cell.length_b   1.000
_cell.length_c   1.000
_cell.angle_alpha   90.00
_cell.angle_beta   90.00
_cell.angle_gamma   90.00
#
_symmetry.space_group_name_H-M   'P 1'
#
loop_
_entity.id
_entity.type
_entity.pdbx_description
1 polymer ?
#
loop_
_entity_poly.entity_id
_entity_poly.type
_entity_poly.pdbx_seq_one_letter_code
_entity_poly.pdbx_strand_id
1 'polypeptide(L)'
;MLTLYAVTDRAFTGRQTLLEQIKAALKGGITCLQLREKNLSREEFLSEAQTVKKLCDQYQVPLIINDDVEIALSCGAAGVHVGQSDASPEEIRKRAGNDFIIGVTAKTVAQAETAWKNGADYLGAGAMFPTTTKTDTYTIPHETIRQMKEKMPLPIVVIGGISPENIETLSGIPLDGAALAGGIFSADDIEKRCRSLKQSVEAIACSVKTALTIAGSDSSGGAGIQADLKTMLANNVFGMTAITALTAQNTTGVQGIFPVSPEFLARQIDSVFTDIYPDAVKIGMISNKELMEVIIQKLSQYKAKNIVIDPVITATSGAKLLASGDGPKDPVLTTLKTKLLPLADLATPNIPEAEILSGISIHSADDMEQAAKIIQAACGCNVLIKGGHSINDSNDFLLEHGNGTWLSGKRIPNPNTHGTGCTLSSAIASNLAKGQTLLEAVTNAKKYIEAALSKMLNLGNGSGPLNHRVFTNAAGEVRPSGSCR
;
A
#
# COMPACT_ATOMS: atom_id res chain seq x y z
N MET A 1 -2.43 12.98 11.02
CA MET A 1 -1.81 14.21 11.53
C MET A 1 -1.48 15.23 10.42
N LEU A 2 -0.89 14.84 9.31
CA LEU A 2 -0.31 15.77 8.32
C LEU A 2 -1.23 16.15 7.15
N THR A 3 -2.49 15.71 7.11
CA THR A 3 -3.41 15.87 5.97
C THR A 3 -3.55 17.33 5.53
N LEU A 4 -4.08 18.20 6.38
CA LEU A 4 -4.15 19.64 6.12
C LEU A 4 -3.33 20.39 7.17
N TYR A 5 -2.18 20.87 6.75
CA TYR A 5 -1.19 21.48 7.60
C TYR A 5 -1.18 23.01 7.38
N ALA A 6 -1.60 23.77 8.38
CA ALA A 6 -1.59 25.22 8.29
C ALA A 6 -0.26 25.78 8.79
N VAL A 7 0.34 26.70 8.03
CA VAL A 7 1.55 27.44 8.40
C VAL A 7 1.20 28.92 8.53
N THR A 8 1.38 29.50 9.72
CA THR A 8 1.05 30.91 9.94
C THR A 8 2.01 31.84 9.20
N ASP A 9 1.48 32.98 8.77
CA ASP A 9 2.29 34.06 8.22
C ASP A 9 1.56 35.41 8.47
N ARG A 10 2.23 36.33 9.16
CA ARG A 10 1.68 37.65 9.50
C ARG A 10 1.35 38.51 8.29
N ALA A 11 1.90 38.22 7.11
CA ALA A 11 1.54 38.92 5.89
C ALA A 11 0.06 38.78 5.54
N PHE A 12 -0.63 37.78 6.07
CA PHE A 12 -2.06 37.54 5.86
C PHE A 12 -2.96 38.03 7.00
N THR A 13 -2.41 38.61 8.06
CA THR A 13 -3.20 39.25 9.13
C THR A 13 -3.73 40.60 8.66
N GLY A 14 -4.92 40.60 8.07
CA GLY A 14 -5.58 41.82 7.61
C GLY A 14 -6.64 42.31 8.61
N ARG A 15 -7.88 41.89 8.42
CA ARG A 15 -9.03 42.29 9.26
C ARG A 15 -9.13 41.45 10.56
N GLN A 16 -8.43 40.31 10.62
CA GLN A 16 -8.46 39.39 11.75
C GLN A 16 -7.08 39.32 12.41
N THR A 17 -7.06 39.15 13.70
CA THR A 17 -5.83 38.86 14.46
C THR A 17 -5.34 37.45 14.13
N LEU A 18 -4.06 37.17 14.35
CA LEU A 18 -3.48 35.86 14.14
C LEU A 18 -4.23 34.77 14.91
N LEU A 19 -4.63 35.05 16.17
CA LEU A 19 -5.37 34.11 17.00
C LEU A 19 -6.78 33.81 16.46
N GLU A 20 -7.48 34.82 15.94
CA GLU A 20 -8.78 34.62 15.29
C GLU A 20 -8.66 33.78 14.04
N GLN A 21 -7.63 34.03 13.23
CA GLN A 21 -7.35 33.22 12.04
C GLN A 21 -7.02 31.75 12.39
N ILE A 22 -6.16 31.53 13.38
CA ILE A 22 -5.83 30.20 13.89
C ILE A 22 -7.09 29.49 14.40
N LYS A 23 -7.93 30.18 15.19
CA LYS A 23 -9.17 29.61 15.71
C LYS A 23 -10.14 29.22 14.59
N ALA A 24 -10.26 30.02 13.54
CA ALA A 24 -11.07 29.71 12.37
C ALA A 24 -10.50 28.50 11.61
N ALA A 25 -9.18 28.41 11.42
CA ALA A 25 -8.54 27.29 10.79
C ALA A 25 -8.72 25.96 11.58
N LEU A 26 -8.59 26.00 12.90
CA LEU A 26 -8.85 24.86 13.80
C LEU A 26 -10.30 24.38 13.69
N LYS A 27 -11.28 25.28 13.70
CA LYS A 27 -12.69 24.94 13.45
C LYS A 27 -12.93 24.38 12.05
N GLY A 28 -12.16 24.82 11.07
CA GLY A 28 -12.20 24.33 9.70
C GLY A 28 -11.55 22.96 9.53
N GLY A 29 -10.94 22.40 10.58
CA GLY A 29 -10.45 21.03 10.62
C GLY A 29 -9.04 20.84 10.09
N ILE A 30 -8.16 21.83 10.25
CA ILE A 30 -6.72 21.62 10.06
C ILE A 30 -6.25 20.48 10.97
N THR A 31 -5.26 19.72 10.53
CA THR A 31 -4.78 18.53 11.26
C THR A 31 -3.41 18.74 11.89
N CYS A 32 -2.75 19.83 11.57
CA CYS A 32 -1.49 20.29 12.15
C CYS A 32 -1.37 21.80 11.98
N LEU A 33 -0.80 22.50 12.97
CA LEU A 33 -0.50 23.93 12.89
C LEU A 33 0.99 24.15 13.10
N GLN A 34 1.62 24.91 12.18
CA GLN A 34 2.96 25.42 12.37
C GLN A 34 2.90 26.93 12.66
N LEU A 35 3.40 27.32 13.84
CA LEU A 35 3.57 28.71 14.20
C LEU A 35 4.89 29.22 13.66
N ARG A 36 4.85 30.12 12.70
CA ARG A 36 6.02 30.73 12.06
C ARG A 36 6.04 32.22 12.37
N GLU A 37 7.08 32.65 13.12
CA GLU A 37 7.34 34.04 13.47
C GLU A 37 8.79 34.40 13.08
N LYS A 38 8.96 35.62 12.55
CA LYS A 38 10.26 36.11 12.07
C LYS A 38 10.70 37.41 12.70
N ASN A 39 9.75 38.16 13.28
CA ASN A 39 9.97 39.55 13.69
C ASN A 39 9.68 39.82 15.20
N LEU A 40 9.26 38.82 15.96
CA LEU A 40 9.02 38.97 17.40
C LEU A 40 10.32 38.80 18.17
N SER A 41 10.40 39.47 19.34
CA SER A 41 11.39 39.13 20.34
C SER A 41 11.15 37.72 20.87
N ARG A 42 12.15 37.10 21.45
CA ARG A 42 12.05 35.74 21.98
C ARG A 42 10.96 35.61 23.08
N GLU A 43 10.83 36.61 23.92
CA GLU A 43 9.82 36.65 25.00
C GLU A 43 8.41 36.76 24.40
N GLU A 44 8.18 37.64 23.44
CA GLU A 44 6.90 37.78 22.74
C GLU A 44 6.54 36.51 21.98
N PHE A 45 7.51 35.89 21.28
CA PHE A 45 7.28 34.63 20.56
C PHE A 45 6.91 33.49 21.52
N LEU A 46 7.60 33.36 22.66
CA LEU A 46 7.27 32.35 23.67
C LEU A 46 5.85 32.57 24.23
N SER A 47 5.48 33.80 24.58
CA SER A 47 4.14 34.13 25.08
C SER A 47 3.05 33.80 24.08
N GLU A 48 3.26 34.15 22.80
CA GLU A 48 2.34 33.81 21.71
C GLU A 48 2.25 32.31 21.49
N ALA A 49 3.40 31.60 21.44
CA ALA A 49 3.44 30.16 21.28
C ALA A 49 2.68 29.41 22.38
N GLN A 50 2.80 29.87 23.65
CA GLN A 50 2.04 29.32 24.78
C GLN A 50 0.53 29.53 24.62
N THR A 51 0.12 30.71 24.14
CA THR A 51 -1.27 31.03 23.88
C THR A 51 -1.86 30.17 22.76
N VAL A 52 -1.11 30.05 21.66
CA VAL A 52 -1.48 29.21 20.51
C VAL A 52 -1.48 27.72 20.91
N LYS A 53 -0.54 27.27 21.75
CA LYS A 53 -0.52 25.89 22.26
C LYS A 53 -1.80 25.54 23.03
N LYS A 54 -2.22 26.39 23.95
CA LYS A 54 -3.49 26.19 24.68
C LYS A 54 -4.71 26.10 23.76
N LEU A 55 -4.71 26.91 22.69
CA LEU A 55 -5.78 26.88 21.71
C LEU A 55 -5.74 25.58 20.90
N CYS A 56 -4.58 25.15 20.44
CA CYS A 56 -4.40 23.89 19.70
C CYS A 56 -4.82 22.67 20.54
N ASP A 57 -4.51 22.66 21.83
CA ASP A 57 -4.90 21.59 22.76
C ASP A 57 -6.42 21.42 22.88
N GLN A 58 -7.19 22.53 22.89
CA GLN A 58 -8.65 22.48 22.91
C GLN A 58 -9.24 21.75 21.69
N TYR A 59 -8.54 21.79 20.57
CA TYR A 59 -8.95 21.14 19.32
C TYR A 59 -8.21 19.83 19.06
N GLN A 60 -7.31 19.40 19.94
CA GLN A 60 -6.46 18.21 19.80
C GLN A 60 -5.62 18.25 18.51
N VAL A 61 -5.16 19.42 18.09
CA VAL A 61 -4.31 19.63 16.93
C VAL A 61 -2.88 19.86 17.41
N PRO A 62 -1.87 19.11 16.91
CA PRO A 62 -0.47 19.31 17.29
C PRO A 62 0.02 20.68 16.83
N LEU A 63 0.72 21.38 17.74
CA LEU A 63 1.46 22.59 17.43
C LEU A 63 2.92 22.25 17.10
N ILE A 64 3.39 22.71 15.96
CA ILE A 64 4.79 22.67 15.52
C ILE A 64 5.35 24.10 15.53
N ILE A 65 6.55 24.29 16.04
CA ILE A 65 7.26 25.59 15.97
C ILE A 65 8.20 25.59 14.76
N ASN A 66 8.23 26.70 14.03
CA ASN A 66 9.15 26.86 12.91
C ASN A 66 10.56 27.27 13.40
N ASP A 67 11.58 26.53 13.04
CA ASP A 67 13.03 26.75 13.25
C ASP A 67 13.50 26.75 14.72
N ASP A 68 12.76 27.30 15.67
CA ASP A 68 13.20 27.52 17.06
C ASP A 68 12.89 26.35 17.99
N VAL A 69 13.89 25.51 18.25
CA VAL A 69 13.79 24.32 19.12
C VAL A 69 13.54 24.72 20.59
N GLU A 70 14.14 25.82 21.05
CA GLU A 70 13.99 26.28 22.45
C GLU A 70 12.60 26.77 22.75
N ILE A 71 12.01 27.54 21.86
CA ILE A 71 10.61 27.97 21.95
C ILE A 71 9.69 26.76 21.94
N ALA A 72 9.96 25.78 21.04
CA ALA A 72 9.15 24.56 20.95
C ALA A 72 9.14 23.77 22.26
N LEU A 73 10.29 23.57 22.87
CA LEU A 73 10.43 22.89 24.16
C LEU A 73 9.79 23.70 25.29
N SER A 74 10.04 25.01 25.33
CA SER A 74 9.57 25.89 26.41
C SER A 74 8.05 26.10 26.43
N CYS A 75 7.37 26.07 25.26
CA CYS A 75 5.91 26.18 25.18
C CYS A 75 5.20 24.82 25.23
N GLY A 76 5.92 23.70 25.25
CA GLY A 76 5.37 22.35 25.22
C GLY A 76 4.73 22.01 23.87
N ALA A 77 5.27 22.52 22.76
CA ALA A 77 4.83 22.15 21.41
C ALA A 77 5.04 20.65 21.15
N ALA A 78 4.26 20.09 20.21
CA ALA A 78 4.42 18.70 19.81
C ALA A 78 5.73 18.45 19.04
N GLY A 79 6.32 19.50 18.46
CA GLY A 79 7.53 19.37 17.68
C GLY A 79 8.04 20.67 17.06
N VAL A 80 9.03 20.50 16.21
CA VAL A 80 9.66 21.59 15.45
C VAL A 80 9.77 21.24 13.98
N HIS A 81 9.71 22.24 13.10
CA HIS A 81 10.03 22.10 11.68
C HIS A 81 11.22 22.96 11.31
N VAL A 82 12.27 22.34 10.76
CA VAL A 82 13.55 22.99 10.46
C VAL A 82 13.89 22.93 8.98
N GLY A 83 14.67 23.89 8.52
CA GLY A 83 15.27 23.91 7.18
C GLY A 83 16.66 23.26 7.18
N GLN A 84 17.37 23.36 6.04
CA GLN A 84 18.68 22.76 5.83
C GLN A 84 19.83 23.49 6.56
N SER A 85 19.61 24.75 6.95
CA SER A 85 20.60 25.61 7.67
C SER A 85 20.39 25.66 9.17
N ASP A 86 19.30 25.06 9.66
CA ASP A 86 18.94 25.08 11.07
C ASP A 86 19.58 23.90 11.83
N ALA A 87 19.22 23.73 13.11
CA ALA A 87 19.71 22.60 13.91
C ALA A 87 19.39 21.25 13.25
N SER A 88 20.33 20.33 13.26
CA SER A 88 20.15 19.01 12.66
C SER A 88 19.13 18.17 13.44
N PRO A 89 18.38 17.28 12.78
CA PRO A 89 17.46 16.37 13.49
C PRO A 89 18.14 15.55 14.59
N GLU A 90 19.39 15.15 14.39
CA GLU A 90 20.16 14.40 15.38
C GLU A 90 20.43 15.22 16.66
N GLU A 91 20.79 16.51 16.51
CA GLU A 91 20.99 17.42 17.66
C GLU A 91 19.68 17.68 18.39
N ILE A 92 18.58 17.89 17.63
CA ILE A 92 17.26 18.09 18.21
C ILE A 92 16.82 16.84 18.97
N ARG A 93 17.01 15.65 18.39
CA ARG A 93 16.64 14.38 19.02
C ARG A 93 17.36 14.13 20.33
N LYS A 94 18.66 14.47 20.42
CA LYS A 94 19.45 14.36 21.65
C LYS A 94 18.90 15.24 22.79
N ARG A 95 18.25 16.36 22.45
CA ARG A 95 17.74 17.33 23.43
C ARG A 95 16.28 17.08 23.80
N ALA A 96 15.47 16.74 22.81
CA ALA A 96 14.01 16.66 22.93
C ALA A 96 13.47 15.24 23.19
N GLY A 97 14.29 14.20 22.95
CA GLY A 97 13.87 12.80 23.10
C GLY A 97 13.11 12.26 21.90
N ASN A 98 12.65 10.99 22.00
CA ASN A 98 12.07 10.25 20.85
C ASN A 98 10.63 10.64 20.54
N ASP A 99 9.86 11.13 21.50
CA ASP A 99 8.45 11.48 21.33
C ASP A 99 8.24 12.86 20.67
N PHE A 100 9.30 13.65 20.52
CA PHE A 100 9.26 14.99 19.94
C PHE A 100 9.27 14.93 18.43
N ILE A 101 8.31 15.54 17.76
CA ILE A 101 8.14 15.49 16.30
C ILE A 101 9.14 16.42 15.62
N ILE A 102 9.91 15.89 14.68
CA ILE A 102 10.90 16.65 13.91
C ILE A 102 10.53 16.61 12.43
N GLY A 103 10.10 17.75 11.89
CA GLY A 103 9.90 17.94 10.45
C GLY A 103 11.12 18.59 9.80
N VAL A 104 11.46 18.18 8.59
CA VAL A 104 12.60 18.75 7.85
C VAL A 104 12.19 19.14 6.44
N THR A 105 12.52 20.37 6.02
CA THR A 105 12.37 20.80 4.63
C THR A 105 13.39 20.09 3.75
N ALA A 106 12.96 19.41 2.68
CA ALA A 106 13.82 18.78 1.68
C ALA A 106 13.38 19.18 0.26
N LYS A 107 14.36 19.57 -0.57
CA LYS A 107 14.14 19.93 -1.99
C LYS A 107 14.74 18.89 -2.94
N THR A 108 15.59 18.01 -2.45
CA THR A 108 16.24 16.94 -3.22
C THR A 108 16.16 15.61 -2.47
N VAL A 109 16.26 14.52 -3.22
CA VAL A 109 16.28 13.16 -2.65
C VAL A 109 17.44 13.00 -1.64
N ALA A 110 18.62 13.56 -1.93
CA ALA A 110 19.77 13.49 -1.04
C ALA A 110 19.51 14.20 0.31
N GLN A 111 18.87 15.39 0.28
CA GLN A 111 18.47 16.09 1.51
C GLN A 111 17.48 15.28 2.33
N ALA A 112 16.52 14.65 1.66
CA ALA A 112 15.50 13.81 2.29
C ALA A 112 16.14 12.56 2.93
N GLU A 113 17.06 11.88 2.25
CA GLU A 113 17.80 10.72 2.80
C GLU A 113 18.64 11.13 4.04
N THR A 114 19.28 12.29 3.99
CA THR A 114 20.05 12.81 5.14
C THR A 114 19.13 13.11 6.33
N ALA A 115 18.00 13.76 6.09
CA ALA A 115 17.00 14.05 7.12
C ALA A 115 16.49 12.77 7.79
N TRP A 116 16.15 11.75 6.98
CA TRP A 116 15.70 10.45 7.48
C TRP A 116 16.75 9.77 8.35
N LYS A 117 17.99 9.66 7.87
CA LYS A 117 19.09 9.02 8.60
C LYS A 117 19.40 9.73 9.93
N ASN A 118 19.15 11.03 10.00
CA ASN A 118 19.38 11.85 11.19
C ASN A 118 18.15 11.91 12.13
N GLY A 119 17.07 11.16 11.85
CA GLY A 119 15.95 10.99 12.76
C GLY A 119 14.79 11.97 12.57
N ALA A 120 14.58 12.49 11.37
CA ALA A 120 13.36 13.22 11.02
C ALA A 120 12.14 12.29 11.04
N ASP A 121 10.97 12.80 11.44
CA ASP A 121 9.69 12.08 11.48
C ASP A 121 8.84 12.32 10.22
N TYR A 122 9.01 13.47 9.57
CA TYR A 122 8.36 13.79 8.29
C TYR A 122 9.18 14.80 7.47
N LEU A 123 8.88 14.85 6.19
CA LEU A 123 9.49 15.79 5.25
C LEU A 123 8.50 16.85 4.80
N GLY A 124 8.95 18.12 4.76
CA GLY A 124 8.29 19.20 4.05
C GLY A 124 8.94 19.35 2.67
N ALA A 125 8.26 18.94 1.59
CA ALA A 125 8.82 18.94 0.24
C ALA A 125 8.20 20.04 -0.62
N GLY A 126 9.02 20.90 -1.22
CA GLY A 126 8.55 22.03 -2.04
C GLY A 126 9.66 23.02 -2.37
N ALA A 127 9.34 24.12 -3.13
CA ALA A 127 7.97 24.55 -3.45
C ALA A 127 7.35 23.72 -4.59
N MET A 128 6.04 23.45 -4.48
CA MET A 128 5.30 22.79 -5.58
C MET A 128 4.93 23.81 -6.67
N PHE A 129 4.62 25.02 -6.29
CA PHE A 129 4.26 26.12 -7.18
C PHE A 129 5.02 27.39 -6.79
N PRO A 130 5.12 28.40 -7.67
CA PRO A 130 5.68 29.71 -7.33
C PRO A 130 5.00 30.31 -6.10
N THR A 131 5.77 30.90 -5.19
CA THR A 131 5.28 31.44 -3.91
C THR A 131 5.98 32.74 -3.55
N THR A 132 5.25 33.64 -2.91
CA THR A 132 5.78 34.89 -2.34
C THR A 132 6.12 34.79 -0.85
N THR A 133 5.67 33.74 -0.18
CA THR A 133 5.87 33.55 1.27
C THR A 133 7.33 33.31 1.64
N LYS A 134 8.12 32.72 0.73
CA LYS A 134 9.56 32.46 0.91
C LYS A 134 10.28 32.83 -0.41
N THR A 135 11.18 33.81 -0.34
CA THR A 135 11.85 34.39 -1.53
C THR A 135 12.95 33.50 -2.10
N ASP A 136 13.58 32.65 -1.25
CA ASP A 136 14.71 31.79 -1.61
C ASP A 136 14.28 30.37 -1.98
N THR A 137 13.20 30.25 -2.76
CA THR A 137 12.70 28.93 -3.13
C THR A 137 12.49 28.79 -4.63
N TYR A 138 12.74 27.59 -5.13
CA TYR A 138 12.42 27.17 -6.50
C TYR A 138 11.43 26.01 -6.47
N THR A 139 10.69 25.83 -7.54
CA THR A 139 9.75 24.74 -7.68
C THR A 139 10.50 23.43 -7.94
N ILE A 140 10.06 22.35 -7.26
CA ILE A 140 10.61 21.01 -7.46
C ILE A 140 9.67 20.17 -8.36
N PRO A 141 10.23 19.31 -9.23
CA PRO A 141 9.43 18.42 -10.06
C PRO A 141 8.62 17.41 -9.20
N HIS A 142 7.44 17.04 -9.66
CA HIS A 142 6.62 15.98 -9.04
C HIS A 142 7.38 14.64 -8.93
N GLU A 143 8.24 14.37 -9.91
CA GLU A 143 9.09 13.18 -9.92
C GLU A 143 10.04 13.12 -8.71
N THR A 144 10.49 14.26 -8.21
CA THR A 144 11.31 14.31 -6.98
C THR A 144 10.55 13.76 -5.76
N ILE A 145 9.24 14.07 -5.65
CA ILE A 145 8.39 13.52 -4.57
C ILE A 145 8.25 12.00 -4.70
N ARG A 146 8.05 11.49 -5.92
CA ARG A 146 7.97 10.05 -6.18
C ARG A 146 9.25 9.32 -5.76
N GLN A 147 10.41 9.85 -6.17
CA GLN A 147 11.71 9.30 -5.81
C GLN A 147 12.00 9.36 -4.30
N MET A 148 11.57 10.43 -3.62
CA MET A 148 11.65 10.51 -2.15
C MET A 148 10.80 9.40 -1.52
N LYS A 149 9.57 9.21 -1.99
CA LYS A 149 8.64 8.23 -1.41
C LYS A 149 9.06 6.78 -1.68
N GLU A 150 9.69 6.51 -2.82
CA GLU A 150 10.25 5.20 -3.15
C GLU A 150 11.45 4.81 -2.28
N LYS A 151 12.25 5.80 -1.85
CA LYS A 151 13.50 5.54 -1.11
C LYS A 151 13.37 5.61 0.41
N MET A 152 12.32 6.24 0.93
CA MET A 152 12.22 6.54 2.36
C MET A 152 10.81 6.29 2.88
N PRO A 153 10.67 5.67 4.06
CA PRO A 153 9.37 5.37 4.66
C PRO A 153 8.74 6.58 5.37
N LEU A 154 9.29 7.79 5.21
CA LEU A 154 8.79 8.99 5.89
C LEU A 154 7.53 9.54 5.23
N PRO A 155 6.59 10.07 6.02
CA PRO A 155 5.51 10.91 5.51
C PRO A 155 6.05 12.16 4.80
N ILE A 156 5.45 12.51 3.68
CA ILE A 156 5.80 13.71 2.90
C ILE A 156 4.62 14.68 2.86
N VAL A 157 4.85 15.89 3.37
CA VAL A 157 3.93 17.01 3.27
C VAL A 157 4.44 17.93 2.16
N VAL A 158 3.65 18.13 1.13
CA VAL A 158 4.00 19.07 0.06
C VAL A 158 3.68 20.51 0.46
N ILE A 159 4.52 21.48 0.05
CA ILE A 159 4.40 22.87 0.45
C ILE A 159 4.81 23.81 -0.69
N GLY A 160 4.34 25.06 -0.62
CA GLY A 160 4.75 26.18 -1.47
C GLY A 160 3.80 26.44 -2.63
N GLY A 161 3.14 27.59 -2.61
CA GLY A 161 2.24 28.09 -3.63
C GLY A 161 0.96 27.28 -3.84
N ILE A 162 0.62 26.38 -2.91
CA ILE A 162 -0.60 25.56 -3.00
C ILE A 162 -1.82 26.42 -2.67
N SER A 163 -2.83 26.34 -3.51
CA SER A 163 -4.10 27.07 -3.41
C SER A 163 -5.27 26.17 -3.85
N PRO A 164 -6.53 26.57 -3.60
CA PRO A 164 -7.69 25.83 -4.10
C PRO A 164 -7.72 25.64 -5.62
N GLU A 165 -7.12 26.57 -6.36
CA GLU A 165 -7.13 26.60 -7.82
C GLU A 165 -6.13 25.59 -8.44
N ASN A 166 -5.10 25.18 -7.67
CA ASN A 166 -4.05 24.31 -8.19
C ASN A 166 -3.88 22.98 -7.42
N ILE A 167 -4.52 22.83 -6.27
CA ILE A 167 -4.34 21.65 -5.41
C ILE A 167 -4.71 20.34 -6.12
N GLU A 168 -5.71 20.34 -6.99
CA GLU A 168 -6.14 19.14 -7.73
C GLU A 168 -5.09 18.64 -8.72
N THR A 169 -4.20 19.53 -9.20
CA THR A 169 -3.09 19.13 -10.08
C THR A 169 -2.02 18.30 -9.38
N LEU A 170 -2.08 18.19 -8.05
CA LEU A 170 -1.24 17.31 -7.24
C LEU A 170 -1.78 15.86 -7.19
N SER A 171 -2.89 15.58 -7.84
CA SER A 171 -3.46 14.24 -7.94
C SER A 171 -2.46 13.26 -8.58
N GLY A 172 -2.38 12.05 -8.03
CA GLY A 172 -1.42 11.04 -8.49
C GLY A 172 0.03 11.24 -8.02
N ILE A 173 0.31 12.24 -7.18
CA ILE A 173 1.58 12.38 -6.47
C ILE A 173 1.46 11.66 -5.12
N PRO A 174 2.43 10.80 -4.71
CA PRO A 174 2.36 10.08 -3.45
C PRO A 174 2.72 10.99 -2.27
N LEU A 175 1.77 11.84 -1.86
CA LEU A 175 1.88 12.74 -0.71
C LEU A 175 1.02 12.26 0.47
N ASP A 176 1.41 12.62 1.69
CA ASP A 176 0.66 12.31 2.91
C ASP A 176 -0.13 13.52 3.45
N GLY A 177 0.08 14.69 2.85
CA GLY A 177 -0.62 15.91 3.17
C GLY A 177 -0.08 17.12 2.45
N ALA A 178 -0.74 18.26 2.67
CA ALA A 178 -0.35 19.54 2.11
C ALA A 178 -0.25 20.61 3.20
N ALA A 179 0.85 21.38 3.17
CA ALA A 179 1.07 22.54 4.05
C ALA A 179 0.81 23.84 3.27
N LEU A 180 -0.06 24.66 3.83
CA LEU A 180 -0.50 25.92 3.19
C LEU A 180 -0.39 27.09 4.19
N ALA A 181 0.06 28.23 3.68
CA ALA A 181 -0.04 29.50 4.38
C ALA A 181 -1.08 30.41 3.68
N GLY A 182 -0.71 31.08 2.60
CA GLY A 182 -1.62 31.94 1.85
C GLY A 182 -2.88 31.23 1.36
N GLY A 183 -2.79 29.98 0.90
CA GLY A 183 -3.95 29.20 0.48
C GLY A 183 -5.06 29.08 1.54
N ILE A 184 -4.69 29.14 2.82
CA ILE A 184 -5.62 29.16 3.96
C ILE A 184 -5.91 30.59 4.42
N PHE A 185 -4.89 31.34 4.81
CA PHE A 185 -5.05 32.58 5.61
C PHE A 185 -5.39 33.82 4.78
N SER A 186 -5.30 33.77 3.44
CA SER A 186 -5.78 34.85 2.58
C SER A 186 -7.29 34.84 2.34
N ALA A 187 -8.00 33.82 2.81
CA ALA A 187 -9.44 33.68 2.58
C ALA A 187 -10.27 34.59 3.51
N ASP A 188 -11.38 35.14 2.99
CA ASP A 188 -12.36 35.86 3.81
C ASP A 188 -13.03 34.92 4.84
N ASP A 189 -13.33 33.69 4.46
CA ASP A 189 -13.88 32.63 5.32
C ASP A 189 -12.86 31.49 5.45
N ILE A 190 -11.98 31.59 6.44
CA ILE A 190 -10.91 30.62 6.71
C ILE A 190 -11.48 29.26 7.10
N GLU A 191 -12.56 29.21 7.88
CA GLU A 191 -13.18 27.97 8.33
C GLU A 191 -13.71 27.15 7.15
N LYS A 192 -14.48 27.77 6.26
CA LYS A 192 -14.99 27.15 5.04
C LYS A 192 -13.85 26.72 4.09
N ARG A 193 -12.84 27.57 3.95
CA ARG A 193 -11.66 27.32 3.14
C ARG A 193 -10.91 26.06 3.61
N CYS A 194 -10.67 25.91 4.91
CA CYS A 194 -10.02 24.74 5.49
C CYS A 194 -10.83 23.46 5.28
N ARG A 195 -12.16 23.51 5.43
CA ARG A 195 -13.02 22.34 5.15
C ARG A 195 -12.91 21.86 3.70
N SER A 196 -12.96 22.79 2.74
CA SER A 196 -12.82 22.47 1.33
C SER A 196 -11.43 21.92 1.00
N LEU A 197 -10.37 22.59 1.44
CA LEU A 197 -8.99 22.12 1.22
C LEU A 197 -8.72 20.77 1.84
N LYS A 198 -9.25 20.51 3.04
CA LYS A 198 -9.10 19.20 3.69
C LYS A 198 -9.71 18.10 2.84
N GLN A 199 -10.91 18.29 2.31
CA GLN A 199 -11.55 17.32 1.40
C GLN A 199 -10.71 17.09 0.13
N SER A 200 -10.19 18.16 -0.49
CA SER A 200 -9.31 18.02 -1.66
C SER A 200 -8.02 17.28 -1.34
N VAL A 201 -7.36 17.59 -0.21
CA VAL A 201 -6.13 16.87 0.20
C VAL A 201 -6.42 15.42 0.53
N GLU A 202 -7.53 15.13 1.21
CA GLU A 202 -7.95 13.76 1.52
C GLU A 202 -8.19 12.95 0.25
N ALA A 203 -8.83 13.55 -0.75
CA ALA A 203 -9.06 12.91 -2.04
C ALA A 203 -7.74 12.62 -2.80
N ILE A 204 -6.76 13.53 -2.71
CA ILE A 204 -5.46 13.39 -3.36
C ILE A 204 -4.53 12.43 -2.59
N ALA A 205 -4.45 12.58 -1.26
CA ALA A 205 -3.62 11.76 -0.38
C ALA A 205 -4.14 10.32 -0.24
N CYS A 206 -5.45 10.13 -0.43
CA CYS A 206 -6.06 8.83 -0.59
C CYS A 206 -5.78 8.29 -2.00
N SER A 207 -4.50 8.14 -2.36
CA SER A 207 -4.16 7.34 -3.54
C SER A 207 -4.54 5.90 -3.21
N VAL A 208 -5.75 5.52 -3.59
CA VAL A 208 -6.21 4.14 -3.48
C VAL A 208 -5.23 3.28 -4.25
N LYS A 209 -4.52 2.40 -3.54
CA LYS A 209 -3.65 1.43 -4.18
C LYS A 209 -4.47 0.50 -5.05
N THR A 210 -3.90 0.08 -6.18
CA THR A 210 -4.61 -0.68 -7.20
C THR A 210 -3.96 -2.03 -7.42
N ALA A 211 -4.75 -3.06 -7.69
CA ALA A 211 -4.24 -4.37 -8.08
C ALA A 211 -5.09 -4.98 -9.19
N LEU A 212 -4.43 -5.58 -10.18
CA LEU A 212 -5.09 -6.31 -11.25
C LEU A 212 -5.05 -7.81 -10.93
N THR A 213 -6.21 -8.48 -10.95
CA THR A 213 -6.23 -9.94 -11.02
C THR A 213 -6.48 -10.42 -12.43
N ILE A 214 -5.65 -11.35 -12.90
CA ILE A 214 -5.77 -12.03 -14.18
C ILE A 214 -6.09 -13.50 -13.85
N ALA A 215 -7.37 -13.88 -13.91
CA ALA A 215 -7.81 -15.22 -13.49
C ALA A 215 -9.17 -15.58 -14.06
N GLY A 216 -9.60 -16.83 -13.85
CA GLY A 216 -10.94 -17.28 -14.16
C GLY A 216 -11.99 -16.71 -13.20
N SER A 217 -13.24 -16.66 -13.68
CA SER A 217 -14.41 -16.26 -12.89
C SER A 217 -15.03 -17.49 -12.24
N ASP A 218 -15.36 -17.41 -10.95
CA ASP A 218 -16.17 -18.40 -10.22
C ASP A 218 -17.57 -17.84 -9.97
N SER A 219 -18.58 -18.42 -10.64
CA SER A 219 -19.97 -17.96 -10.54
C SER A 219 -20.55 -18.08 -9.12
N SER A 220 -20.04 -18.97 -8.28
CA SER A 220 -20.43 -19.09 -6.87
C SER A 220 -19.76 -18.04 -5.97
N GLY A 221 -18.74 -17.36 -6.47
CA GLY A 221 -18.07 -16.28 -5.78
C GLY A 221 -17.06 -16.71 -4.69
N GLY A 222 -16.74 -18.00 -4.60
CA GLY A 222 -15.85 -18.56 -3.57
C GLY A 222 -14.37 -18.51 -3.92
N ALA A 223 -14.05 -18.50 -5.21
CA ALA A 223 -12.69 -18.48 -5.75
C ALA A 223 -12.57 -17.51 -6.93
N GLY A 224 -11.48 -17.62 -7.70
CA GLY A 224 -11.23 -16.83 -8.90
C GLY A 224 -11.26 -15.33 -8.63
N ILE A 225 -11.57 -14.55 -9.69
CA ILE A 225 -11.61 -13.08 -9.59
C ILE A 225 -12.56 -12.57 -8.50
N GLN A 226 -13.62 -13.30 -8.16
CA GLN A 226 -14.59 -12.89 -7.13
C GLN A 226 -13.98 -12.96 -5.72
N ALA A 227 -13.21 -13.99 -5.41
CA ALA A 227 -12.44 -14.06 -4.15
C ALA A 227 -11.34 -13.02 -4.14
N ASP A 228 -10.67 -12.82 -5.28
CA ASP A 228 -9.59 -11.83 -5.42
C ASP A 228 -10.10 -10.42 -5.14
N LEU A 229 -11.20 -9.98 -5.78
CA LEU A 229 -11.79 -8.66 -5.58
C LEU A 229 -12.26 -8.44 -4.13
N LYS A 230 -12.91 -9.45 -3.52
CA LYS A 230 -13.30 -9.38 -2.10
C LYS A 230 -12.09 -9.22 -1.19
N THR A 231 -10.99 -9.92 -1.49
CA THR A 231 -9.74 -9.86 -0.75
C THR A 231 -9.07 -8.50 -0.91
N MET A 232 -8.97 -7.99 -2.14
CA MET A 232 -8.39 -6.67 -2.43
C MET A 232 -9.17 -5.57 -1.71
N LEU A 233 -10.50 -5.58 -1.79
CA LEU A 233 -11.36 -4.62 -1.08
C LEU A 233 -11.16 -4.70 0.44
N ALA A 234 -11.12 -5.90 1.03
CA ALA A 234 -10.90 -6.09 2.46
C ALA A 234 -9.50 -5.62 2.90
N ASN A 235 -8.54 -5.59 1.99
CA ASN A 235 -7.18 -5.06 2.20
C ASN A 235 -7.00 -3.59 1.78
N ASN A 236 -8.09 -2.84 1.55
CA ASN A 236 -8.09 -1.44 1.13
C ASN A 236 -7.34 -1.19 -0.20
N VAL A 237 -7.47 -2.10 -1.15
CA VAL A 237 -6.90 -1.99 -2.49
C VAL A 237 -8.04 -2.03 -3.52
N PHE A 238 -8.00 -1.13 -4.49
CA PHE A 238 -8.95 -1.14 -5.60
C PHE A 238 -8.61 -2.29 -6.55
N GLY A 239 -9.49 -3.30 -6.60
CA GLY A 239 -9.30 -4.48 -7.43
C GLY A 239 -9.84 -4.26 -8.84
N MET A 240 -9.01 -4.58 -9.84
CA MET A 240 -9.38 -4.64 -11.26
C MET A 240 -9.26 -6.07 -11.78
N THR A 241 -9.89 -6.39 -12.89
CA THR A 241 -9.93 -7.78 -13.43
C THR A 241 -9.63 -7.84 -14.90
N ALA A 242 -8.88 -8.90 -15.29
CA ALA A 242 -8.83 -9.41 -16.65
C ALA A 242 -9.20 -10.91 -16.61
N ILE A 243 -10.32 -11.27 -17.23
CA ILE A 243 -10.93 -12.61 -17.09
C ILE A 243 -10.32 -13.55 -18.12
N THR A 244 -9.80 -14.70 -17.68
CA THR A 244 -9.23 -15.74 -18.55
C THR A 244 -10.27 -16.77 -18.99
N ALA A 245 -11.26 -17.05 -18.15
CA ALA A 245 -12.37 -17.96 -18.45
C ALA A 245 -13.58 -17.63 -17.57
N LEU A 246 -14.77 -17.88 -18.06
CA LEU A 246 -15.99 -17.94 -17.27
C LEU A 246 -16.24 -19.40 -16.87
N THR A 247 -16.64 -19.63 -15.61
CA THR A 247 -17.05 -20.96 -15.16
C THR A 247 -18.52 -20.99 -14.74
N ALA A 248 -19.20 -22.06 -15.07
CA ALA A 248 -20.40 -22.47 -14.38
C ALA A 248 -19.97 -23.35 -13.20
N GLN A 249 -19.89 -22.76 -12.01
CA GLN A 249 -19.29 -23.38 -10.84
C GLN A 249 -20.11 -23.07 -9.59
N ASN A 250 -20.14 -24.03 -8.66
CA ASN A 250 -20.70 -23.88 -7.33
C ASN A 250 -19.83 -24.63 -6.29
N THR A 251 -20.28 -24.71 -5.05
CA THR A 251 -19.52 -25.34 -3.96
C THR A 251 -19.31 -26.84 -4.14
N THR A 252 -20.05 -27.50 -5.03
CA THR A 252 -19.96 -28.94 -5.29
C THR A 252 -19.08 -29.28 -6.51
N GLY A 253 -18.68 -28.29 -7.33
CA GLY A 253 -17.78 -28.50 -8.46
C GLY A 253 -17.99 -27.56 -9.63
N VAL A 254 -17.22 -27.81 -10.70
CA VAL A 254 -17.24 -27.06 -11.96
C VAL A 254 -18.07 -27.83 -12.98
N GLN A 255 -19.17 -27.25 -13.48
CA GLN A 255 -20.08 -27.83 -14.46
C GLN A 255 -19.76 -27.44 -15.90
N GLY A 256 -19.05 -26.31 -16.08
CA GLY A 256 -18.67 -25.85 -17.42
C GLY A 256 -17.60 -24.74 -17.36
N ILE A 257 -16.78 -24.69 -18.41
CA ILE A 257 -15.73 -23.66 -18.57
C ILE A 257 -15.87 -23.06 -19.97
N PHE A 258 -15.92 -21.75 -20.03
CA PHE A 258 -15.91 -20.98 -21.29
C PHE A 258 -14.66 -20.09 -21.32
N PRO A 259 -13.61 -20.46 -22.07
CA PRO A 259 -12.39 -19.66 -22.16
C PRO A 259 -12.63 -18.36 -22.94
N VAL A 260 -11.99 -17.28 -22.51
CA VAL A 260 -11.96 -16.01 -23.24
C VAL A 260 -10.95 -16.15 -24.40
N SER A 261 -11.17 -15.45 -25.53
CA SER A 261 -10.19 -15.48 -26.60
C SER A 261 -8.91 -14.72 -26.23
N PRO A 262 -7.74 -15.14 -26.75
CA PRO A 262 -6.47 -14.45 -26.52
C PRO A 262 -6.51 -12.95 -26.86
N GLU A 263 -7.16 -12.61 -27.98
CA GLU A 263 -7.30 -11.21 -28.42
C GLU A 263 -8.14 -10.39 -27.44
N PHE A 264 -9.20 -10.98 -26.86
CA PHE A 264 -10.03 -10.27 -25.91
C PHE A 264 -9.36 -10.12 -24.56
N LEU A 265 -8.59 -11.13 -24.10
CA LEU A 265 -7.75 -11.01 -22.90
C LEU A 265 -6.72 -9.89 -23.05
N ALA A 266 -6.05 -9.82 -24.22
CA ALA A 266 -5.13 -8.74 -24.51
C ALA A 266 -5.78 -7.36 -24.38
N ARG A 267 -6.99 -7.18 -24.92
CA ARG A 267 -7.76 -5.92 -24.82
C ARG A 267 -8.15 -5.59 -23.38
N GLN A 268 -8.53 -6.57 -22.56
CA GLN A 268 -8.84 -6.33 -21.15
C GLN A 268 -7.59 -5.80 -20.41
N ILE A 269 -6.43 -6.43 -20.61
CA ILE A 269 -5.18 -6.02 -19.99
C ILE A 269 -4.78 -4.62 -20.48
N ASP A 270 -4.85 -4.36 -21.79
CA ASP A 270 -4.54 -3.05 -22.38
C ASP A 270 -5.43 -1.95 -21.79
N SER A 271 -6.74 -2.19 -21.67
CA SER A 271 -7.69 -1.22 -21.12
C SER A 271 -7.37 -0.83 -19.70
N VAL A 272 -6.88 -1.76 -18.88
CA VAL A 272 -6.47 -1.48 -17.49
C VAL A 272 -5.14 -0.71 -17.48
N PHE A 273 -4.09 -1.24 -18.13
CA PHE A 273 -2.76 -0.65 -18.03
C PHE A 273 -2.63 0.73 -18.68
N THR A 274 -3.48 1.05 -19.67
CA THR A 274 -3.45 2.36 -20.35
C THR A 274 -4.22 3.46 -19.63
N ASP A 275 -5.03 3.13 -18.61
CA ASP A 275 -5.85 4.07 -17.86
C ASP A 275 -5.51 4.02 -16.36
N ILE A 276 -5.81 2.91 -15.67
CA ILE A 276 -5.51 2.72 -14.26
C ILE A 276 -4.35 1.73 -14.13
N TYR A 277 -3.11 2.23 -14.15
CA TYR A 277 -1.92 1.37 -14.06
C TYR A 277 -1.87 0.66 -12.69
N PRO A 278 -1.79 -0.70 -12.65
CA PRO A 278 -1.83 -1.45 -11.40
C PRO A 278 -0.53 -1.29 -10.58
N ASP A 279 -0.65 -1.07 -9.26
CA ASP A 279 0.49 -1.13 -8.32
C ASP A 279 0.98 -2.58 -8.10
N ALA A 280 0.10 -3.58 -8.30
CA ALA A 280 0.44 -5.00 -8.25
C ALA A 280 -0.43 -5.83 -9.20
N VAL A 281 0.06 -7.00 -9.57
CA VAL A 281 -0.68 -7.96 -10.42
C VAL A 281 -0.73 -9.31 -9.72
N LYS A 282 -1.93 -9.89 -9.60
CA LYS A 282 -2.11 -11.29 -9.20
C LYS A 282 -2.51 -12.11 -10.43
N ILE A 283 -1.86 -13.24 -10.63
CA ILE A 283 -2.22 -14.21 -11.65
C ILE A 283 -2.71 -15.48 -10.97
N GLY A 284 -3.90 -15.93 -11.38
CA GLY A 284 -4.47 -17.18 -10.90
C GLY A 284 -4.64 -18.19 -12.04
N MET A 285 -5.82 -18.82 -12.13
CA MET A 285 -6.12 -19.85 -13.13
C MET A 285 -6.00 -19.30 -14.56
N ILE A 286 -5.17 -19.98 -15.37
CA ILE A 286 -5.03 -19.78 -16.83
C ILE A 286 -5.44 -21.10 -17.50
N SER A 287 -6.36 -21.07 -18.46
CA SER A 287 -6.95 -22.29 -19.03
C SER A 287 -6.13 -22.93 -20.15
N ASN A 288 -5.25 -22.18 -20.84
CA ASN A 288 -4.46 -22.70 -21.96
C ASN A 288 -3.18 -21.89 -22.19
N LYS A 289 -2.31 -22.40 -23.09
CA LYS A 289 -1.01 -21.83 -23.40
C LYS A 289 -1.11 -20.48 -24.13
N GLU A 290 -2.08 -20.33 -25.02
CA GLU A 290 -2.26 -19.12 -25.82
C GLU A 290 -2.57 -17.91 -24.93
N LEU A 291 -3.43 -18.07 -23.94
CA LEU A 291 -3.70 -17.04 -22.94
C LEU A 291 -2.47 -16.72 -22.08
N MET A 292 -1.67 -17.74 -21.73
CA MET A 292 -0.44 -17.55 -20.98
C MET A 292 0.57 -16.72 -21.79
N GLU A 293 0.71 -16.98 -23.08
CA GLU A 293 1.60 -16.21 -23.98
C GLU A 293 1.17 -14.75 -24.09
N VAL A 294 -0.14 -14.48 -24.15
CA VAL A 294 -0.68 -13.10 -24.10
C VAL A 294 -0.33 -12.41 -22.79
N ILE A 295 -0.53 -13.08 -21.66
CA ILE A 295 -0.20 -12.51 -20.34
C ILE A 295 1.30 -12.16 -20.28
N ILE A 296 2.17 -13.07 -20.67
CA ILE A 296 3.63 -12.85 -20.71
C ILE A 296 3.97 -11.63 -21.56
N GLN A 297 3.41 -11.55 -22.77
CA GLN A 297 3.63 -10.43 -23.68
C GLN A 297 3.20 -9.09 -23.04
N LYS A 298 1.99 -9.04 -22.47
CA LYS A 298 1.43 -7.81 -21.92
C LYS A 298 2.15 -7.35 -20.64
N LEU A 299 2.45 -8.26 -19.71
CA LEU A 299 3.22 -7.92 -18.52
C LEU A 299 4.60 -7.36 -18.84
N SER A 300 5.29 -7.96 -19.83
CA SER A 300 6.59 -7.48 -20.31
C SER A 300 6.45 -6.12 -21.02
N GLN A 301 5.44 -5.94 -21.87
CA GLN A 301 5.15 -4.69 -22.59
C GLN A 301 4.96 -3.52 -21.63
N TYR A 302 4.17 -3.72 -20.58
CA TYR A 302 3.85 -2.69 -19.61
C TYR A 302 4.83 -2.61 -18.43
N LYS A 303 5.83 -3.49 -18.37
CA LYS A 303 6.79 -3.58 -17.25
C LYS A 303 6.07 -3.66 -15.90
N ALA A 304 5.08 -4.55 -15.83
CA ALA A 304 4.30 -4.76 -14.63
C ALA A 304 5.20 -5.09 -13.42
N LYS A 305 4.80 -4.64 -12.23
CA LYS A 305 5.55 -4.82 -10.98
C LYS A 305 4.70 -5.56 -9.95
N ASN A 306 5.34 -6.08 -8.91
CA ASN A 306 4.68 -6.74 -7.79
C ASN A 306 3.78 -7.89 -8.29
N ILE A 307 4.33 -8.75 -9.13
CA ILE A 307 3.61 -9.85 -9.78
C ILE A 307 3.61 -11.07 -8.86
N VAL A 308 2.41 -11.47 -8.41
CA VAL A 308 2.19 -12.69 -7.61
C VAL A 308 1.49 -13.72 -8.47
N ILE A 309 2.11 -14.89 -8.65
CA ILE A 309 1.55 -15.99 -9.44
C ILE A 309 1.17 -17.15 -8.53
N ASP A 310 -0.12 -17.45 -8.49
CA ASP A 310 -0.64 -18.71 -7.92
C ASP A 310 -0.72 -19.74 -9.07
N PRO A 311 0.21 -20.71 -9.14
CA PRO A 311 0.33 -21.61 -10.27
C PRO A 311 -0.73 -22.71 -10.18
N VAL A 312 -1.99 -22.36 -10.37
CA VAL A 312 -3.13 -23.27 -10.26
C VAL A 312 -3.07 -24.33 -11.35
N ILE A 313 -2.41 -25.46 -11.06
CA ILE A 313 -2.26 -26.58 -11.97
C ILE A 313 -3.47 -27.53 -11.86
N THR A 314 -4.02 -27.66 -10.63
CA THR A 314 -5.15 -28.54 -10.33
C THR A 314 -6.20 -27.77 -9.51
N ALA A 315 -7.48 -27.87 -9.88
CA ALA A 315 -8.55 -27.30 -9.06
C ALA A 315 -8.64 -27.99 -7.70
N THR A 316 -9.18 -27.32 -6.69
CA THR A 316 -9.51 -27.91 -5.37
C THR A 316 -10.46 -29.12 -5.50
N SER A 317 -11.25 -29.19 -6.56
CA SER A 317 -12.11 -30.33 -6.93
C SER A 317 -11.37 -31.50 -7.56
N GLY A 318 -10.05 -31.45 -7.74
CA GLY A 318 -9.24 -32.49 -8.41
C GLY A 318 -9.22 -32.40 -9.94
N ALA A 319 -9.95 -31.47 -10.56
CA ALA A 319 -9.91 -31.30 -12.03
C ALA A 319 -8.57 -30.68 -12.45
N LYS A 320 -7.87 -31.30 -13.42
CA LYS A 320 -6.66 -30.72 -14.03
C LYS A 320 -7.07 -29.48 -14.84
N LEU A 321 -6.60 -28.31 -14.43
CA LEU A 321 -6.96 -27.03 -15.06
C LEU A 321 -5.95 -26.57 -16.10
N LEU A 322 -4.72 -27.04 -16.02
CA LEU A 322 -3.57 -26.55 -16.79
C LEU A 322 -2.92 -27.59 -17.69
N ALA A 323 -3.32 -28.85 -17.71
CA ALA A 323 -2.59 -29.86 -18.45
C ALA A 323 -3.37 -30.38 -19.67
N SER A 324 -2.80 -30.23 -20.85
CA SER A 324 -3.23 -30.93 -22.09
C SER A 324 -2.43 -32.21 -22.36
N GLY A 325 -1.45 -32.58 -21.51
CA GLY A 325 -0.59 -33.78 -21.67
C GLY A 325 -0.17 -34.38 -20.33
N ASP A 326 0.20 -35.68 -20.37
CA ASP A 326 0.75 -36.39 -19.22
C ASP A 326 2.28 -36.36 -19.26
N GLY A 327 2.91 -35.63 -18.30
CA GLY A 327 4.35 -35.74 -18.04
C GLY A 327 5.17 -34.44 -18.09
N PRO A 328 6.49 -34.53 -17.82
CA PRO A 328 7.39 -33.37 -17.68
C PRO A 328 7.59 -32.53 -18.96
N LYS A 329 7.13 -32.99 -20.11
CA LYS A 329 7.24 -32.31 -21.42
C LYS A 329 5.95 -31.58 -21.84
N ASP A 330 5.01 -31.40 -20.91
CA ASP A 330 3.80 -30.62 -21.20
C ASP A 330 4.18 -29.19 -21.65
N PRO A 331 3.74 -28.74 -22.85
CA PRO A 331 4.07 -27.41 -23.35
C PRO A 331 3.56 -26.28 -22.49
N VAL A 332 2.43 -26.49 -21.77
CA VAL A 332 1.84 -25.49 -20.86
C VAL A 332 2.70 -25.35 -19.62
N LEU A 333 3.07 -26.48 -19.00
CA LEU A 333 3.97 -26.49 -17.82
C LEU A 333 5.35 -25.93 -18.17
N THR A 334 5.87 -26.27 -19.37
CA THR A 334 7.14 -25.70 -19.85
C THR A 334 7.04 -24.18 -19.99
N THR A 335 5.97 -23.66 -20.61
CA THR A 335 5.77 -22.20 -20.75
C THR A 335 5.60 -21.52 -19.40
N LEU A 336 4.87 -22.12 -18.47
CA LEU A 336 4.73 -21.64 -17.10
C LEU A 336 6.13 -21.49 -16.45
N LYS A 337 6.93 -22.55 -16.43
CA LYS A 337 8.24 -22.59 -15.76
C LYS A 337 9.28 -21.66 -16.40
N THR A 338 9.32 -21.61 -17.74
CA THR A 338 10.43 -20.95 -18.46
C THR A 338 10.11 -19.52 -18.90
N LYS A 339 8.84 -19.11 -18.93
CA LYS A 339 8.45 -17.79 -19.45
C LYS A 339 7.58 -16.98 -18.50
N LEU A 340 6.59 -17.59 -17.82
CA LEU A 340 5.67 -16.84 -16.97
C LEU A 340 6.22 -16.65 -15.55
N LEU A 341 6.68 -17.72 -14.88
CA LEU A 341 7.26 -17.62 -13.55
C LEU A 341 8.49 -16.71 -13.46
N PRO A 342 9.37 -16.62 -14.47
CA PRO A 342 10.47 -15.65 -14.47
C PRO A 342 10.05 -14.17 -14.42
N LEU A 343 8.80 -13.85 -14.69
CA LEU A 343 8.25 -12.49 -14.56
C LEU A 343 7.73 -12.20 -13.15
N ALA A 344 7.58 -13.24 -12.30
CA ALA A 344 6.98 -13.11 -10.97
C ALA A 344 7.98 -12.54 -9.97
N ASP A 345 7.49 -11.67 -9.09
CA ASP A 345 8.17 -11.34 -7.84
C ASP A 345 8.00 -12.46 -6.83
N LEU A 346 6.86 -13.19 -6.88
CA LEU A 346 6.56 -14.33 -6.04
C LEU A 346 5.69 -15.37 -6.73
N ALA A 347 6.09 -16.65 -6.66
CA ALA A 347 5.25 -17.80 -6.93
C ALA A 347 4.73 -18.42 -5.63
N THR A 348 3.43 -18.83 -5.61
CA THR A 348 2.79 -19.37 -4.39
C THR A 348 2.25 -20.81 -4.58
N PRO A 349 3.08 -21.79 -4.94
CA PRO A 349 2.62 -23.17 -5.10
C PRO A 349 2.19 -23.80 -3.77
N ASN A 350 1.18 -24.66 -3.82
CA ASN A 350 0.93 -25.66 -2.75
C ASN A 350 1.90 -26.85 -2.90
N ILE A 351 1.89 -27.79 -1.95
CA ILE A 351 2.80 -28.95 -1.97
C ILE A 351 2.69 -29.76 -3.28
N PRO A 352 1.50 -30.20 -3.75
CA PRO A 352 1.39 -30.90 -5.03
C PRO A 352 1.89 -30.09 -6.24
N GLU A 353 1.66 -28.79 -6.27
CA GLU A 353 2.15 -27.90 -7.32
C GLU A 353 3.67 -27.73 -7.23
N ALA A 354 4.23 -27.63 -6.02
CA ALA A 354 5.66 -27.56 -5.80
C ALA A 354 6.38 -28.85 -6.22
N GLU A 355 5.79 -30.04 -5.99
CA GLU A 355 6.31 -31.33 -6.48
C GLU A 355 6.37 -31.36 -8.02
N ILE A 356 5.31 -30.89 -8.71
CA ILE A 356 5.28 -30.78 -10.18
C ILE A 356 6.33 -29.78 -10.69
N LEU A 357 6.46 -28.64 -10.02
CA LEU A 357 7.40 -27.60 -10.42
C LEU A 357 8.86 -27.99 -10.14
N SER A 358 9.16 -28.62 -9.02
CA SER A 358 10.50 -29.02 -8.63
C SER A 358 10.95 -30.36 -9.20
N GLY A 359 9.99 -31.28 -9.44
CA GLY A 359 10.26 -32.64 -9.86
C GLY A 359 10.68 -33.58 -8.72
N ILE A 360 10.56 -33.18 -7.47
CA ILE A 360 10.82 -34.01 -6.29
C ILE A 360 9.54 -34.17 -5.45
N SER A 361 9.42 -35.31 -4.73
CA SER A 361 8.34 -35.51 -3.77
C SER A 361 8.65 -34.80 -2.46
N ILE A 362 7.62 -34.27 -1.80
CA ILE A 362 7.74 -33.49 -0.57
C ILE A 362 7.05 -34.24 0.59
N HIS A 363 7.85 -34.79 1.50
CA HIS A 363 7.39 -35.55 2.69
C HIS A 363 7.87 -34.93 4.01
N SER A 364 8.82 -33.98 3.95
CA SER A 364 9.43 -33.35 5.11
C SER A 364 9.62 -31.83 4.90
N ALA A 365 9.98 -31.13 5.98
CA ALA A 365 10.38 -29.73 5.92
C ALA A 365 11.62 -29.53 5.01
N ASP A 366 12.60 -30.44 5.11
CA ASP A 366 13.82 -30.36 4.29
C ASP A 366 13.52 -30.54 2.80
N ASP A 367 12.58 -31.44 2.44
CA ASP A 367 12.14 -31.59 1.05
C ASP A 367 11.45 -30.32 0.54
N MET A 368 10.68 -29.66 1.40
CA MET A 368 9.99 -28.40 1.08
C MET A 368 10.99 -27.28 0.82
N GLU A 369 12.04 -27.17 1.64
CA GLU A 369 13.14 -26.23 1.40
C GLU A 369 13.90 -26.53 0.11
N GLN A 370 14.17 -27.82 -0.15
CA GLN A 370 14.85 -28.24 -1.37
C GLN A 370 14.01 -27.95 -2.60
N ALA A 371 12.71 -28.25 -2.57
CA ALA A 371 11.78 -27.94 -3.65
C ALA A 371 11.75 -26.44 -3.95
N ALA A 372 11.69 -25.60 -2.93
CA ALA A 372 11.72 -24.15 -3.10
C ALA A 372 13.02 -23.66 -3.79
N LYS A 373 14.18 -24.20 -3.38
CA LYS A 373 15.48 -23.88 -4.01
C LYS A 373 15.54 -24.31 -5.47
N ILE A 374 15.02 -25.49 -5.79
CA ILE A 374 14.96 -25.99 -7.18
C ILE A 374 14.07 -25.07 -8.03
N ILE A 375 12.88 -24.71 -7.53
CA ILE A 375 11.95 -23.83 -8.25
C ILE A 375 12.57 -22.45 -8.43
N GLN A 376 13.15 -21.85 -7.39
CA GLN A 376 13.81 -20.55 -7.49
C GLN A 376 14.96 -20.57 -8.50
N ALA A 377 15.82 -21.59 -8.49
CA ALA A 377 16.92 -21.73 -9.43
C ALA A 377 16.45 -21.87 -10.89
N ALA A 378 15.33 -22.58 -11.10
CA ALA A 378 14.78 -22.83 -12.43
C ALA A 378 13.99 -21.61 -12.99
N CYS A 379 13.32 -20.85 -12.14
CA CYS A 379 12.39 -19.79 -12.55
C CYS A 379 12.90 -18.38 -12.24
N GLY A 380 13.88 -18.20 -11.35
CA GLY A 380 14.45 -16.90 -11.00
C GLY A 380 13.56 -16.02 -10.10
N CYS A 381 12.40 -16.53 -9.64
CA CYS A 381 11.46 -15.80 -8.78
C CYS A 381 11.55 -16.25 -7.31
N ASN A 382 11.08 -15.44 -6.37
CA ASN A 382 10.88 -15.88 -4.99
C ASN A 382 9.75 -16.91 -4.91
N VAL A 383 9.78 -17.79 -3.90
CA VAL A 383 8.86 -18.93 -3.80
C VAL A 383 8.26 -19.02 -2.40
N LEU A 384 6.94 -19.07 -2.32
CA LEU A 384 6.21 -19.41 -1.09
C LEU A 384 5.54 -20.78 -1.27
N ILE A 385 6.06 -21.82 -0.66
CA ILE A 385 5.38 -23.12 -0.64
C ILE A 385 4.38 -23.16 0.52
N LYS A 386 3.11 -23.41 0.18
CA LYS A 386 1.99 -23.46 1.14
C LYS A 386 1.89 -24.81 1.80
N GLY A 387 2.04 -24.88 3.14
CA GLY A 387 2.10 -26.13 3.92
C GLY A 387 0.74 -26.74 4.30
N GLY A 388 -0.37 -26.14 3.97
CA GLY A 388 -1.72 -26.54 4.44
C GLY A 388 -2.21 -27.96 4.05
N HIS A 389 -1.44 -28.72 3.29
CA HIS A 389 -1.70 -30.10 2.91
C HIS A 389 -0.96 -31.12 3.80
N SER A 390 -0.13 -30.69 4.76
CA SER A 390 0.55 -31.60 5.68
C SER A 390 -0.38 -32.05 6.81
N ILE A 391 -0.10 -33.24 7.36
CA ILE A 391 -1.00 -33.87 8.35
C ILE A 391 -0.94 -33.15 9.70
N ASN A 392 0.14 -32.48 10.04
CA ASN A 392 0.43 -32.01 11.40
C ASN A 392 0.48 -30.50 11.60
N ASP A 393 0.72 -29.70 10.57
CA ASP A 393 0.77 -28.23 10.68
C ASP A 393 0.38 -27.52 9.38
N SER A 394 0.27 -26.19 9.44
CA SER A 394 0.02 -25.31 8.27
C SER A 394 1.14 -24.29 8.10
N ASN A 395 2.40 -24.71 8.37
CA ASN A 395 3.56 -23.86 8.19
C ASN A 395 3.87 -23.70 6.71
N ASP A 396 4.11 -22.46 6.28
CA ASP A 396 4.52 -22.14 4.93
C ASP A 396 6.02 -21.84 4.91
N PHE A 397 6.69 -22.11 3.80
CA PHE A 397 8.09 -21.79 3.61
C PHE A 397 8.28 -20.74 2.52
N LEU A 398 8.82 -19.59 2.90
CA LEU A 398 9.19 -18.50 1.99
C LEU A 398 10.70 -18.58 1.70
N LEU A 399 11.06 -18.65 0.43
CA LEU A 399 12.43 -18.49 -0.07
C LEU A 399 12.54 -17.16 -0.80
N GLU A 400 13.18 -16.18 -0.17
CA GLU A 400 13.38 -14.83 -0.72
C GLU A 400 14.88 -14.60 -0.99
N HIS A 401 15.26 -14.43 -2.26
CA HIS A 401 16.65 -14.21 -2.68
C HIS A 401 17.67 -15.19 -2.05
N GLY A 402 17.29 -16.46 -1.94
CA GLY A 402 18.11 -17.52 -1.35
C GLY A 402 18.01 -17.62 0.19
N ASN A 403 17.30 -16.70 0.86
CA ASN A 403 17.08 -16.75 2.31
C ASN A 403 15.74 -17.42 2.61
N GLY A 404 15.78 -18.51 3.38
CA GLY A 404 14.60 -19.25 3.77
C GLY A 404 13.99 -18.75 5.08
N THR A 405 12.67 -18.58 5.12
CA THR A 405 11.92 -18.19 6.32
C THR A 405 10.71 -19.09 6.49
N TRP A 406 10.59 -19.76 7.63
CA TRP A 406 9.40 -20.49 8.02
C TRP A 406 8.35 -19.58 8.65
N LEU A 407 7.13 -19.65 8.15
CA LEU A 407 5.98 -18.89 8.63
C LEU A 407 5.02 -19.86 9.34
N SER A 408 5.00 -19.81 10.66
CA SER A 408 4.10 -20.64 11.46
C SER A 408 2.63 -20.33 11.17
N GLY A 409 1.79 -21.36 11.09
CA GLY A 409 0.34 -21.24 10.90
C GLY A 409 -0.42 -22.18 11.82
N LYS A 410 -1.57 -21.70 12.32
CA LYS A 410 -2.51 -22.57 13.04
C LYS A 410 -3.43 -23.27 12.05
N ARG A 411 -3.56 -24.58 12.16
CA ARG A 411 -4.59 -25.31 11.44
C ARG A 411 -5.97 -24.95 12.03
N ILE A 412 -6.78 -24.31 11.22
CA ILE A 412 -8.15 -23.94 11.60
C ILE A 412 -9.09 -25.03 11.08
N PRO A 413 -9.87 -25.68 11.95
CA PRO A 413 -10.81 -26.72 11.53
C PRO A 413 -12.03 -26.08 10.86
N ASN A 414 -11.88 -25.75 9.58
CA ASN A 414 -12.94 -25.19 8.76
C ASN A 414 -13.06 -26.02 7.47
N PRO A 415 -14.20 -26.66 7.19
CA PRO A 415 -14.44 -27.41 5.94
C PRO A 415 -14.55 -26.49 4.72
N ASN A 416 -14.80 -25.19 4.93
CA ASN A 416 -14.98 -24.20 3.89
C ASN A 416 -13.62 -23.61 3.48
N THR A 417 -12.90 -24.34 2.62
CA THR A 417 -11.54 -24.00 2.17
C THR A 417 -11.48 -23.55 0.71
N HIS A 418 -12.65 -23.45 0.05
CA HIS A 418 -12.71 -23.05 -1.35
C HIS A 418 -12.22 -21.59 -1.54
N GLY A 419 -11.23 -21.42 -2.40
CA GLY A 419 -10.62 -20.13 -2.70
C GLY A 419 -9.50 -19.69 -1.74
N THR A 420 -9.03 -20.55 -0.84
CA THR A 420 -7.93 -20.24 0.08
C THR A 420 -6.66 -19.78 -0.65
N GLY A 421 -6.24 -20.47 -1.72
CA GLY A 421 -5.07 -20.10 -2.54
C GLY A 421 -5.25 -18.73 -3.20
N CYS A 422 -6.38 -18.52 -3.87
CA CYS A 422 -6.73 -17.23 -4.49
C CYS A 422 -6.71 -16.09 -3.46
N THR A 423 -7.29 -16.31 -2.28
CA THR A 423 -7.33 -15.33 -1.20
C THR A 423 -5.94 -14.98 -0.69
N LEU A 424 -5.07 -15.98 -0.45
CA LEU A 424 -3.71 -15.74 0.04
C LEU A 424 -2.90 -14.94 -0.99
N SER A 425 -2.87 -15.39 -2.25
CA SER A 425 -2.10 -14.71 -3.30
C SER A 425 -2.60 -13.28 -3.58
N SER A 426 -3.91 -13.03 -3.51
CA SER A 426 -4.49 -11.69 -3.65
C SER A 426 -4.24 -10.79 -2.47
N ALA A 427 -4.20 -11.33 -1.23
CA ALA A 427 -3.82 -10.58 -0.04
C ALA A 427 -2.33 -10.17 -0.10
N ILE A 428 -1.44 -11.07 -0.57
CA ILE A 428 -0.03 -10.76 -0.79
C ILE A 428 0.12 -9.65 -1.84
N ALA A 429 -0.54 -9.78 -3.01
CA ALA A 429 -0.52 -8.75 -4.05
C ALA A 429 -1.04 -7.40 -3.53
N SER A 430 -2.10 -7.41 -2.72
CA SER A 430 -2.63 -6.20 -2.07
C SER A 430 -1.61 -5.55 -1.13
N ASN A 431 -0.87 -6.33 -0.37
CA ASN A 431 0.14 -5.83 0.56
C ASN A 431 1.38 -5.30 -0.18
N LEU A 432 1.81 -5.95 -1.27
CA LEU A 432 2.87 -5.46 -2.16
C LEU A 432 2.45 -4.16 -2.86
N ALA A 433 1.19 -4.04 -3.30
CA ALA A 433 0.65 -2.79 -3.85
C ALA A 433 0.76 -1.61 -2.87
N LYS A 434 0.66 -1.87 -1.57
CA LYS A 434 0.84 -0.89 -0.49
C LYS A 434 2.30 -0.58 -0.17
N GLY A 435 3.27 -1.21 -0.86
CA GLY A 435 4.70 -0.99 -0.69
C GLY A 435 5.34 -1.75 0.48
N GLN A 436 4.69 -2.80 0.99
CA GLN A 436 5.29 -3.66 2.01
C GLN A 436 6.42 -4.52 1.41
N THR A 437 7.40 -4.87 2.22
CA THR A 437 8.41 -5.87 1.86
C THR A 437 7.75 -7.23 1.63
N LEU A 438 8.42 -8.13 0.89
CA LEU A 438 7.83 -9.43 0.56
C LEU A 438 7.49 -10.23 1.82
N LEU A 439 8.39 -10.26 2.80
CA LEU A 439 8.16 -10.96 4.07
C LEU A 439 6.97 -10.38 4.85
N GLU A 440 6.86 -9.04 4.93
CA GLU A 440 5.71 -8.37 5.56
C GLU A 440 4.41 -8.67 4.82
N ALA A 441 4.43 -8.61 3.49
CA ALA A 441 3.26 -8.86 2.65
C ALA A 441 2.73 -10.29 2.83
N VAL A 442 3.61 -11.29 2.87
CA VAL A 442 3.26 -12.70 3.11
C VAL A 442 2.76 -12.91 4.55
N THR A 443 3.46 -12.33 5.54
CA THR A 443 3.08 -12.45 6.96
C THR A 443 1.68 -11.88 7.22
N ASN A 444 1.39 -10.70 6.68
CA ASN A 444 0.09 -10.05 6.86
C ASN A 444 -1.02 -10.77 6.08
N ALA A 445 -0.72 -11.30 4.90
CA ALA A 445 -1.66 -12.11 4.13
C ALA A 445 -2.02 -13.42 4.87
N LYS A 446 -1.05 -14.05 5.54
CA LYS A 446 -1.28 -15.24 6.36
C LYS A 446 -2.21 -14.93 7.55
N LYS A 447 -1.99 -13.84 8.27
CA LYS A 447 -2.91 -13.37 9.34
C LYS A 447 -4.32 -13.10 8.82
N TYR A 448 -4.43 -12.49 7.64
CA TYR A 448 -5.72 -12.21 7.01
C TYR A 448 -6.48 -13.50 6.70
N ILE A 449 -5.83 -14.49 6.10
CA ILE A 449 -6.47 -15.77 5.75
C ILE A 449 -6.88 -16.55 6.98
N GLU A 450 -6.05 -16.58 8.04
CA GLU A 450 -6.39 -17.19 9.33
C GLU A 450 -7.64 -16.55 9.94
N ALA A 451 -7.75 -15.24 9.90
CA ALA A 451 -8.93 -14.51 10.37
C ALA A 451 -10.16 -14.79 9.51
N ALA A 452 -10.02 -14.92 8.19
CA ALA A 452 -11.11 -15.26 7.28
C ALA A 452 -11.60 -16.71 7.48
N LEU A 453 -10.68 -17.66 7.73
CA LEU A 453 -10.99 -19.05 8.02
C LEU A 453 -11.63 -19.23 9.40
N SER A 454 -11.27 -18.40 10.40
CA SER A 454 -11.82 -18.49 11.75
C SER A 454 -13.30 -18.14 11.84
N LYS A 455 -13.84 -17.46 10.82
CA LYS A 455 -15.25 -17.05 10.72
C LYS A 455 -15.97 -17.93 9.69
N MET A 456 -16.57 -19.03 10.15
CA MET A 456 -17.30 -19.95 9.28
C MET A 456 -18.43 -19.26 8.52
N LEU A 457 -18.54 -19.58 7.21
CA LEU A 457 -19.63 -19.18 6.34
C LEU A 457 -20.28 -20.47 5.79
N ASN A 458 -21.43 -20.85 6.33
CA ASN A 458 -22.15 -22.06 5.90
C ASN A 458 -22.99 -21.73 4.66
N LEU A 459 -22.36 -21.76 3.47
CA LEU A 459 -23.01 -21.52 2.19
C LEU A 459 -22.76 -22.70 1.25
N GLY A 460 -23.82 -23.22 0.66
CA GLY A 460 -23.77 -24.33 -0.30
C GLY A 460 -23.67 -25.71 0.39
N ASN A 461 -23.62 -26.75 -0.45
CA ASN A 461 -23.65 -28.16 -0.01
C ASN A 461 -22.28 -28.86 -0.11
N GLY A 462 -21.27 -28.16 -0.62
CA GLY A 462 -19.88 -28.67 -0.75
C GLY A 462 -18.89 -27.85 0.06
N SER A 463 -17.63 -27.76 -0.41
CA SER A 463 -16.62 -26.88 0.20
C SER A 463 -17.04 -25.42 0.02
N GLY A 464 -17.46 -24.76 1.09
CA GLY A 464 -17.98 -23.39 1.05
C GLY A 464 -16.85 -22.35 0.94
N PRO A 465 -17.22 -21.07 0.66
CA PRO A 465 -16.27 -19.96 0.54
C PRO A 465 -15.75 -19.46 1.90
N LEU A 466 -14.62 -18.76 1.87
CA LEU A 466 -14.12 -18.01 3.03
C LEU A 466 -15.01 -16.80 3.35
N ASN A 467 -14.95 -16.38 4.63
CA ASN A 467 -15.62 -15.15 5.06
C ASN A 467 -14.71 -13.94 4.90
N HIS A 468 -14.84 -13.22 3.81
CA HIS A 468 -14.07 -12.02 3.50
C HIS A 468 -14.51 -10.75 4.30
N ARG A 469 -15.45 -10.87 5.26
CA ARG A 469 -15.81 -9.77 6.17
C ARG A 469 -14.77 -9.59 7.29
N VAL A 470 -13.53 -9.57 6.89
CA VAL A 470 -12.35 -9.29 7.71
C VAL A 470 -11.61 -8.17 7.01
N PHE A 471 -11.47 -7.03 7.67
CA PHE A 471 -10.83 -5.86 7.08
C PHE A 471 -9.45 -5.63 7.69
N THR A 472 -8.53 -5.13 6.90
CA THR A 472 -7.21 -4.70 7.37
C THR A 472 -7.13 -3.18 7.50
N ASN A 473 -6.16 -2.68 8.28
CA ASN A 473 -5.78 -1.27 8.27
C ASN A 473 -4.85 -0.96 7.09
N ALA A 474 -4.41 0.30 6.96
CA ALA A 474 -3.46 0.71 5.91
C ALA A 474 -2.12 -0.06 5.97
N ALA A 475 -1.69 -0.46 7.17
CA ALA A 475 -0.50 -1.28 7.37
C ALA A 475 -0.72 -2.79 7.07
N GLY A 476 -1.93 -3.20 6.64
CA GLY A 476 -2.24 -4.59 6.34
C GLY A 476 -2.56 -5.46 7.56
N GLU A 477 -2.66 -4.87 8.76
CA GLU A 477 -3.00 -5.60 9.97
C GLU A 477 -4.51 -5.80 10.10
N VAL A 478 -4.92 -6.99 10.55
CA VAL A 478 -6.33 -7.34 10.74
C VAL A 478 -6.98 -6.47 11.83
N ARG A 479 -8.08 -5.79 11.50
CA ARG A 479 -8.83 -4.99 12.47
C ARG A 479 -9.62 -5.90 13.42
N PRO A 480 -9.71 -5.57 14.72
CA PRO A 480 -10.59 -6.26 15.65
C PRO A 480 -12.04 -6.22 15.15
N SER A 481 -12.76 -7.34 15.29
CA SER A 481 -14.19 -7.42 14.97
C SER A 481 -14.97 -6.47 15.87
N GLY A 482 -15.49 -5.38 15.31
CA GLY A 482 -16.30 -4.38 16.05
C GLY A 482 -15.95 -2.92 15.76
N SER A 483 -14.88 -2.61 15.06
CA SER A 483 -14.49 -1.23 14.71
C SER A 483 -14.99 -0.82 13.31
N CYS A 484 -16.30 -0.92 13.05
CA CYS A 484 -16.96 -0.10 12.03
C CYS A 484 -17.34 1.24 12.68
N ARG A 485 -16.46 2.24 12.60
CA ARG A 485 -16.79 3.66 12.69
C ARG A 485 -15.87 4.43 11.77
#